data_624b728bccdc1ba3eeaa03e25751a802
#
_entry.id   624b728bccdc1ba3eeaa03e25751a802
#
_cell.length_a   1.000
_cell.length_b   1.000
_cell.length_c   1.000
_cell.angle_alpha   90.00
_cell.angle_beta   90.00
_cell.angle_gamma   90.00
#
_symmetry.space_group_name_H-M   'P 1'
#
loop_
_entity.id
_entity.type
_entity.pdbx_description
1 polymer ?
#
loop_
_entity_poly.entity_id
_entity_poly.type
_entity_poly.pdbx_seq_one_letter_code
_entity_poly.pdbx_strand_id
1 'polypeptide(L)'
;MLGVINSSPGDPAPVFDAILEKAHALCGAEIGSLTIYDGEENRAVATRGLAPSLAGRLRQGFRPGPAHPIRKLLSGAHIVQVPDVGESADPIARASFELAGIRTSLYVPLRKDDRLLGQIVASRLEVRPFSDKQIALLQNFAAQAVIAMENARLLGELRQRTEEVAELNRGLEARVAEQVEELGRVGRLKRFLAPQLAELIVSHGDEKILESHRREIVVVFCDLRGYTAFTETAEPEEVLDFLREYHGALGPLVSQFEGTLDQFSGDGIMVFFNDPVPIPNPAERAVNMAVAMREAASALITAWRRRDRELGFGVGIAQGYATLGQIGFAERSGYTAIGTVCNLAARLCAEAKDGQILISGRVAAAVEKAVALEDLRSLTLKGLSQPVSAFNVPLTASQPALRIVEGGPPSD
;
A
#
# COMPACT_ATOMS: atom_id res chain seq x y z
N MET A 1 -2.66 30.60 -39.02
CA MET A 1 -3.47 30.41 -37.82
C MET A 1 -2.93 29.32 -36.87
N LEU A 2 -2.62 28.13 -37.34
CA LEU A 2 -2.06 27.06 -36.50
C LEU A 2 -0.77 27.45 -35.72
N GLY A 3 0.07 28.31 -36.29
CA GLY A 3 1.29 28.79 -35.62
C GLY A 3 1.03 29.70 -34.41
N VAL A 4 -0.05 30.48 -34.41
CA VAL A 4 -0.39 31.39 -33.29
C VAL A 4 -1.06 30.62 -32.14
N ILE A 5 -1.83 29.57 -32.43
CA ILE A 5 -2.45 28.69 -31.44
C ILE A 5 -1.38 27.92 -30.65
N ASN A 6 -0.27 27.55 -31.33
CA ASN A 6 0.80 26.78 -30.69
C ASN A 6 1.79 27.64 -29.89
N SER A 7 1.87 28.95 -30.15
CA SER A 7 2.84 29.84 -29.48
C SER A 7 2.37 30.45 -28.16
N SER A 8 1.10 30.32 -27.83
CA SER A 8 0.51 30.86 -26.58
C SER A 8 -0.40 29.84 -25.92
N PRO A 9 0.15 28.75 -25.35
CA PRO A 9 -0.67 27.71 -24.76
C PRO A 9 -1.36 28.24 -23.48
N GLY A 10 -2.69 28.47 -23.61
CA GLY A 10 -3.56 28.86 -22.48
C GLY A 10 -4.06 30.29 -22.47
N ASP A 11 -3.48 31.19 -23.28
CA ASP A 11 -4.01 32.55 -23.50
C ASP A 11 -4.64 32.65 -24.91
N PRO A 12 -5.99 32.76 -25.00
CA PRO A 12 -6.65 32.86 -26.29
C PRO A 12 -6.56 34.29 -26.92
N ALA A 13 -6.10 35.31 -26.20
CA ALA A 13 -6.10 36.70 -26.67
C ALA A 13 -5.30 36.90 -27.99
N PRO A 14 -4.08 36.38 -28.16
CA PRO A 14 -3.35 36.52 -29.43
C PRO A 14 -4.05 35.85 -30.63
N VAL A 15 -4.80 34.78 -30.34
CA VAL A 15 -5.56 34.07 -31.40
C VAL A 15 -6.77 34.90 -31.81
N PHE A 16 -7.46 35.55 -30.86
CA PHE A 16 -8.61 36.42 -31.16
C PHE A 16 -8.19 37.66 -31.95
N ASP A 17 -7.07 38.28 -31.60
CA ASP A 17 -6.51 39.40 -32.35
C ASP A 17 -6.18 39.00 -33.81
N ALA A 18 -5.51 37.86 -34.02
CA ALA A 18 -5.20 37.34 -35.32
C ALA A 18 -6.42 36.98 -36.18
N ILE A 19 -7.47 36.40 -35.52
CA ILE A 19 -8.75 36.09 -36.18
C ILE A 19 -9.42 37.39 -36.62
N LEU A 20 -9.53 38.35 -35.72
CA LEU A 20 -10.19 39.64 -35.98
C LEU A 20 -9.46 40.41 -37.09
N GLU A 21 -8.13 40.42 -37.04
CA GLU A 21 -7.30 41.07 -38.07
C GLU A 21 -7.56 40.50 -39.48
N LYS A 22 -7.47 39.18 -39.61
CA LYS A 22 -7.67 38.50 -40.91
C LYS A 22 -9.11 38.59 -41.38
N ALA A 23 -10.08 38.43 -40.49
CA ALA A 23 -11.50 38.53 -40.79
C ALA A 23 -11.82 39.92 -41.36
N HIS A 24 -11.33 41.00 -40.75
CA HIS A 24 -11.55 42.36 -41.19
C HIS A 24 -10.87 42.68 -42.49
N ALA A 25 -9.60 42.28 -42.66
CA ALA A 25 -8.83 42.54 -43.88
C ALA A 25 -9.53 41.92 -45.10
N LEU A 26 -10.05 40.70 -44.97
CA LEU A 26 -10.67 39.98 -46.08
C LEU A 26 -12.12 40.42 -46.35
N CYS A 27 -12.83 40.93 -45.33
CA CYS A 27 -14.22 41.41 -45.48
C CYS A 27 -14.31 42.89 -45.81
N GLY A 28 -13.18 43.59 -45.90
CA GLY A 28 -13.15 45.05 -46.13
C GLY A 28 -13.83 45.82 -45.01
N ALA A 29 -13.70 45.34 -43.76
CA ALA A 29 -14.11 46.04 -42.58
C ALA A 29 -12.92 46.81 -41.99
N GLU A 30 -13.12 48.06 -41.64
CA GLU A 30 -12.08 48.93 -41.12
C GLU A 30 -11.98 48.82 -39.60
N ILE A 31 -13.10 48.56 -38.96
CA ILE A 31 -13.30 48.62 -37.49
C ILE A 31 -14.04 47.39 -37.04
N GLY A 32 -13.77 46.94 -35.79
CA GLY A 32 -14.61 45.95 -35.17
C GLY A 32 -14.07 45.38 -33.88
N SER A 33 -14.75 44.36 -33.40
CA SER A 33 -14.41 43.68 -32.15
C SER A 33 -14.82 42.22 -32.15
N LEU A 34 -14.12 41.43 -31.36
CA LEU A 34 -14.54 40.09 -30.92
C LEU A 34 -14.95 40.21 -29.47
N THR A 35 -16.17 39.82 -29.15
CA THR A 35 -16.71 39.91 -27.79
C THR A 35 -17.10 38.53 -27.30
N ILE A 36 -16.99 38.33 -25.97
CA ILE A 36 -17.47 37.15 -25.27
C ILE A 36 -18.72 37.56 -24.45
N TYR A 37 -19.72 36.67 -24.42
CA TYR A 37 -20.93 36.81 -23.68
C TYR A 37 -21.06 35.68 -22.63
N ASP A 38 -21.14 36.04 -21.35
CA ASP A 38 -21.17 35.07 -20.22
C ASP A 38 -22.61 34.69 -19.80
N GLY A 39 -23.61 35.26 -20.39
CA GLY A 39 -25.02 35.10 -20.05
C GLY A 39 -25.66 36.42 -19.56
N GLU A 40 -24.89 37.36 -19.05
CA GLU A 40 -25.33 38.66 -18.56
C GLU A 40 -24.60 39.80 -19.26
N GLU A 41 -23.27 39.73 -19.32
CA GLU A 41 -22.42 40.79 -19.85
C GLU A 41 -21.77 40.42 -21.17
N ASN A 42 -21.57 41.43 -22.01
CA ASN A 42 -20.85 41.32 -23.26
C ASN A 42 -19.57 42.14 -23.16
N ARG A 43 -18.41 41.50 -23.31
CA ARG A 43 -17.11 42.13 -23.13
C ARG A 43 -16.20 41.89 -24.34
N ALA A 44 -15.51 42.91 -24.82
CA ALA A 44 -14.55 42.78 -25.92
C ALA A 44 -13.25 42.13 -25.41
N VAL A 45 -12.82 41.07 -26.11
CA VAL A 45 -11.54 40.37 -25.89
C VAL A 45 -10.51 40.75 -26.98
N ALA A 46 -10.96 41.21 -28.15
CA ALA A 46 -10.12 41.81 -29.19
C ALA A 46 -10.84 43.00 -29.81
N THR A 47 -10.09 44.03 -30.16
CA THR A 47 -10.63 45.25 -30.81
C THR A 47 -9.67 45.74 -31.91
N ARG A 48 -10.22 46.23 -33.03
CA ARG A 48 -9.44 46.78 -34.15
C ARG A 48 -10.07 48.06 -34.65
N GLY A 49 -9.25 49.08 -34.93
CA GLY A 49 -9.69 50.34 -35.52
C GLY A 49 -10.62 51.17 -34.64
N LEU A 50 -10.94 50.77 -33.43
CA LEU A 50 -11.82 51.50 -32.51
C LEU A 50 -11.06 52.64 -31.80
N ALA A 51 -11.74 53.77 -31.61
CA ALA A 51 -11.24 54.84 -30.74
C ALA A 51 -10.93 54.28 -29.31
N PRO A 52 -9.85 54.75 -28.66
CA PRO A 52 -9.44 54.21 -27.33
C PRO A 52 -10.54 54.26 -26.29
N SER A 53 -11.36 55.28 -26.27
CA SER A 53 -12.51 55.47 -25.34
C SER A 53 -13.58 54.38 -25.55
N LEU A 54 -13.95 54.08 -26.78
CA LEU A 54 -14.92 53.05 -27.12
C LEU A 54 -14.33 51.63 -26.88
N ALA A 55 -13.10 51.42 -27.29
CA ALA A 55 -12.42 50.13 -27.02
C ALA A 55 -12.33 49.84 -25.53
N GLY A 56 -11.97 50.84 -24.70
CA GLY A 56 -11.93 50.72 -23.24
C GLY A 56 -13.29 50.35 -22.65
N ARG A 57 -14.35 51.03 -23.12
CA ARG A 57 -15.74 50.76 -22.66
C ARG A 57 -16.18 49.33 -23.02
N LEU A 58 -15.89 48.87 -24.23
CA LEU A 58 -16.22 47.51 -24.66
C LEU A 58 -15.42 46.45 -23.89
N ARG A 59 -14.17 46.72 -23.50
CA ARG A 59 -13.33 45.82 -22.70
C ARG A 59 -13.77 45.73 -21.22
N GLN A 60 -14.30 46.81 -20.65
CA GLN A 60 -14.90 46.81 -19.32
C GLN A 60 -16.14 45.91 -19.24
N GLY A 61 -16.79 45.67 -20.36
CA GLY A 61 -18.05 44.93 -20.41
C GLY A 61 -19.26 45.80 -20.25
N PHE A 62 -20.41 45.32 -20.75
CA PHE A 62 -21.69 46.01 -20.63
C PHE A 62 -22.83 44.98 -20.67
N ARG A 63 -23.94 45.31 -20.03
CA ARG A 63 -25.19 44.53 -20.14
C ARG A 63 -25.98 45.00 -21.36
N PRO A 64 -26.22 44.10 -22.35
CA PRO A 64 -26.89 44.47 -23.58
C PRO A 64 -28.36 44.84 -23.29
N GLY A 65 -28.73 46.05 -23.71
CA GLY A 65 -30.12 46.52 -23.63
C GLY A 65 -31.07 45.77 -24.62
N PRO A 66 -32.38 46.03 -24.54
CA PRO A 66 -33.38 45.35 -25.39
C PRO A 66 -33.17 45.56 -26.87
N ALA A 67 -32.66 46.74 -27.28
CA ALA A 67 -32.44 47.11 -28.67
C ALA A 67 -31.09 46.62 -29.21
N HIS A 68 -30.18 46.08 -28.37
CA HIS A 68 -28.86 45.64 -28.78
C HIS A 68 -28.94 44.43 -29.72
N PRO A 69 -28.18 44.41 -30.85
CA PRO A 69 -28.21 43.32 -31.83
C PRO A 69 -27.99 41.91 -31.27
N ILE A 70 -27.22 41.77 -30.19
CA ILE A 70 -26.99 40.48 -29.53
C ILE A 70 -28.28 39.80 -29.07
N ARG A 71 -29.35 40.55 -28.74
CA ARG A 71 -30.64 40.00 -28.36
C ARG A 71 -31.28 39.19 -29.48
N LYS A 72 -31.12 39.64 -30.73
CA LYS A 72 -31.57 38.88 -31.89
C LYS A 72 -30.68 37.61 -32.11
N LEU A 73 -29.39 37.69 -31.82
CA LEU A 73 -28.52 36.51 -31.84
C LEU A 73 -28.90 35.51 -30.75
N LEU A 74 -29.27 35.97 -29.53
CA LEU A 74 -29.74 35.11 -28.45
C LEU A 74 -31.08 34.42 -28.79
N SER A 75 -31.95 35.11 -29.58
CA SER A 75 -33.20 34.49 -30.07
C SER A 75 -33.06 33.61 -31.30
N GLY A 76 -31.82 33.27 -31.69
CA GLY A 76 -31.52 32.28 -32.76
C GLY A 76 -31.13 32.86 -34.10
N ALA A 77 -31.08 34.19 -34.28
CA ALA A 77 -30.64 34.78 -35.56
C ALA A 77 -29.21 34.31 -35.92
N HIS A 78 -29.01 33.89 -37.15
CA HIS A 78 -27.72 33.45 -37.68
C HIS A 78 -26.71 34.59 -37.86
N ILE A 79 -27.19 35.79 -38.17
CA ILE A 79 -26.47 37.05 -38.24
C ILE A 79 -27.41 38.21 -37.95
N VAL A 80 -26.86 39.36 -37.57
CA VAL A 80 -27.60 40.60 -37.55
C VAL A 80 -26.81 41.67 -38.29
N GLN A 81 -27.38 42.25 -39.35
CA GLN A 81 -26.81 43.38 -40.06
C GLN A 81 -27.61 44.65 -39.74
N VAL A 82 -26.91 45.70 -39.32
CA VAL A 82 -27.44 47.05 -39.13
C VAL A 82 -26.95 47.94 -40.26
N PRO A 83 -27.81 48.26 -41.23
CA PRO A 83 -27.42 49.03 -42.42
C PRO A 83 -26.89 50.42 -42.10
N ASP A 84 -27.56 51.12 -41.18
CA ASP A 84 -27.11 52.40 -40.64
C ASP A 84 -27.24 52.43 -39.10
N VAL A 85 -26.09 52.48 -38.45
CA VAL A 85 -25.97 52.50 -36.99
C VAL A 85 -26.44 53.83 -36.41
N GLY A 86 -26.42 54.92 -37.16
CA GLY A 86 -26.88 56.24 -36.76
C GLY A 86 -28.39 56.28 -36.49
N GLU A 87 -29.17 55.36 -37.09
CA GLU A 87 -30.62 55.22 -36.87
C GLU A 87 -30.98 54.24 -35.72
N SER A 88 -29.94 53.65 -35.10
CA SER A 88 -30.18 52.63 -34.05
C SER A 88 -30.70 53.24 -32.74
N ALA A 89 -31.66 52.55 -32.13
CA ALA A 89 -32.15 52.88 -30.81
C ALA A 89 -31.23 52.34 -29.70
N ASP A 90 -30.22 51.50 -30.01
CA ASP A 90 -29.30 50.94 -29.04
C ASP A 90 -28.24 51.96 -28.60
N PRO A 91 -28.09 52.21 -27.26
CA PRO A 91 -27.10 53.16 -26.74
C PRO A 91 -25.66 52.90 -27.13
N ILE A 92 -25.28 51.60 -27.23
CA ILE A 92 -23.91 51.22 -27.64
C ILE A 92 -23.67 51.46 -29.11
N ALA A 93 -24.67 51.15 -29.95
CA ALA A 93 -24.61 51.46 -31.39
C ALA A 93 -24.53 52.99 -31.62
N ARG A 94 -25.34 53.77 -30.92
CA ARG A 94 -25.30 55.22 -30.98
C ARG A 94 -23.93 55.79 -30.52
N ALA A 95 -23.38 55.29 -29.41
CA ALA A 95 -22.04 55.68 -28.98
C ALA A 95 -20.97 55.30 -30.02
N SER A 96 -21.13 54.18 -30.72
CA SER A 96 -20.22 53.74 -31.78
C SER A 96 -20.29 54.69 -32.99
N PHE A 97 -21.45 55.19 -33.32
CA PHE A 97 -21.64 56.25 -34.34
C PHE A 97 -20.99 57.57 -33.91
N GLU A 98 -21.31 58.04 -32.68
CA GLU A 98 -20.85 59.35 -32.20
C GLU A 98 -19.35 59.40 -31.94
N LEU A 99 -18.75 58.33 -31.37
CA LEU A 99 -17.33 58.28 -30.97
C LEU A 99 -16.39 57.78 -32.07
N ALA A 100 -16.88 56.96 -32.96
CA ALA A 100 -16.05 56.28 -33.97
C ALA A 100 -16.55 56.45 -35.42
N GLY A 101 -17.66 57.17 -35.64
CA GLY A 101 -18.21 57.40 -36.99
C GLY A 101 -18.73 56.15 -37.67
N ILE A 102 -19.04 55.10 -36.95
CA ILE A 102 -19.47 53.80 -37.50
C ILE A 102 -20.87 53.98 -38.12
N ARG A 103 -21.02 53.56 -39.38
CA ARG A 103 -22.28 53.64 -40.13
C ARG A 103 -22.92 52.29 -40.35
N THR A 104 -22.20 51.28 -40.83
CA THR A 104 -22.73 49.91 -41.04
C THR A 104 -22.04 48.92 -40.10
N SER A 105 -22.81 48.07 -39.47
CA SER A 105 -22.27 47.01 -38.62
C SER A 105 -22.91 45.66 -38.91
N LEU A 106 -22.08 44.60 -38.92
CA LEU A 106 -22.46 43.19 -39.03
C LEU A 106 -22.03 42.43 -37.76
N TYR A 107 -23.00 41.76 -37.18
CA TYR A 107 -22.81 40.92 -35.96
C TYR A 107 -22.93 39.47 -36.36
N VAL A 108 -21.86 38.69 -36.18
CA VAL A 108 -21.76 37.26 -36.47
C VAL A 108 -21.58 36.51 -35.16
N PRO A 109 -22.48 35.58 -34.78
CA PRO A 109 -22.38 34.89 -33.50
C PRO A 109 -21.24 33.93 -33.45
N LEU A 110 -20.61 33.84 -32.29
CA LEU A 110 -19.76 32.73 -31.83
C LEU A 110 -20.64 31.76 -31.11
N ARG A 111 -20.99 30.66 -31.74
CA ARG A 111 -21.96 29.70 -31.21
C ARG A 111 -21.35 28.32 -31.14
N LYS A 112 -21.58 27.67 -29.97
CA LYS A 112 -21.29 26.24 -29.78
C LYS A 112 -22.63 25.57 -29.43
N ASP A 113 -23.01 24.62 -30.25
CA ASP A 113 -24.32 24.03 -30.23
C ASP A 113 -25.40 25.16 -30.24
N ASP A 114 -26.33 25.20 -29.30
CA ASP A 114 -27.34 26.26 -29.19
C ASP A 114 -26.90 27.43 -28.29
N ARG A 115 -25.69 27.38 -27.70
CA ARG A 115 -25.24 28.42 -26.77
C ARG A 115 -24.44 29.50 -27.51
N LEU A 116 -24.84 30.76 -27.32
CA LEU A 116 -24.09 31.92 -27.74
C LEU A 116 -22.92 32.16 -26.78
N LEU A 117 -21.66 32.08 -27.28
CA LEU A 117 -20.45 32.36 -26.52
C LEU A 117 -19.97 33.81 -26.69
N GLY A 118 -20.40 34.47 -27.74
CA GLY A 118 -20.01 35.83 -28.06
C GLY A 118 -20.33 36.18 -29.51
N GLN A 119 -19.67 37.18 -30.04
CA GLN A 119 -19.87 37.61 -31.44
C GLN A 119 -18.61 38.27 -32.03
N ILE A 120 -18.46 38.19 -33.34
CA ILE A 120 -17.55 39.04 -34.12
C ILE A 120 -18.41 40.20 -34.67
N VAL A 121 -17.94 41.42 -34.46
CA VAL A 121 -18.56 42.62 -34.98
C VAL A 121 -17.59 43.21 -36.03
N ALA A 122 -18.07 43.35 -37.26
CA ALA A 122 -17.38 44.03 -38.34
C ALA A 122 -18.13 45.30 -38.72
N SER A 123 -17.45 46.44 -38.80
CA SER A 123 -18.07 47.74 -39.02
C SER A 123 -17.34 48.54 -40.09
N ARG A 124 -18.09 49.47 -40.71
CA ARG A 124 -17.66 50.43 -41.73
C ARG A 124 -18.03 51.84 -41.38
N LEU A 125 -17.25 52.80 -41.87
CA LEU A 125 -17.50 54.22 -41.69
C LEU A 125 -18.52 54.81 -42.72
N GLU A 126 -18.97 53.98 -43.66
CA GLU A 126 -19.91 54.31 -44.70
C GLU A 126 -21.20 53.46 -44.61
N VAL A 127 -22.26 53.92 -45.16
CA VAL A 127 -23.52 53.15 -45.31
C VAL A 127 -23.35 52.19 -46.50
N ARG A 128 -22.77 51.02 -46.22
CA ARG A 128 -22.51 49.99 -47.25
C ARG A 128 -22.69 48.60 -46.63
N PRO A 129 -23.81 47.92 -46.83
CA PRO A 129 -24.08 46.60 -46.34
C PRO A 129 -22.99 45.57 -46.78
N PHE A 130 -22.81 44.55 -45.96
CA PHE A 130 -21.92 43.42 -46.29
C PHE A 130 -22.63 42.48 -47.26
N SER A 131 -21.90 41.98 -48.25
CA SER A 131 -22.39 41.01 -49.21
C SER A 131 -22.43 39.60 -48.57
N ASP A 132 -23.21 38.67 -49.16
CA ASP A 132 -23.34 37.30 -48.71
C ASP A 132 -21.98 36.58 -48.63
N LYS A 133 -21.05 36.87 -49.60
CA LYS A 133 -19.70 36.32 -49.58
C LYS A 133 -18.87 36.81 -48.38
N GLN A 134 -19.04 38.07 -48.01
CA GLN A 134 -18.36 38.65 -46.83
C GLN A 134 -18.94 38.13 -45.54
N ILE A 135 -20.25 37.95 -45.49
CA ILE A 135 -20.96 37.33 -44.36
C ILE A 135 -20.49 35.91 -44.15
N ALA A 136 -20.49 35.07 -45.21
CA ALA A 136 -20.02 33.70 -45.16
C ALA A 136 -18.55 33.58 -44.70
N LEU A 137 -17.71 34.49 -45.13
CA LEU A 137 -16.32 34.54 -44.71
C LEU A 137 -16.18 34.87 -43.23
N LEU A 138 -16.94 35.84 -42.69
CA LEU A 138 -16.97 36.18 -41.28
C LEU A 138 -17.53 35.03 -40.43
N GLN A 139 -18.51 34.29 -40.93
CA GLN A 139 -19.04 33.09 -40.25
C GLN A 139 -17.98 31.99 -40.14
N ASN A 140 -17.13 31.78 -41.17
CA ASN A 140 -16.02 30.84 -41.10
C ASN A 140 -14.98 31.27 -40.03
N PHE A 141 -14.67 32.55 -39.89
CA PHE A 141 -13.79 33.06 -38.85
C PHE A 141 -14.45 32.94 -37.45
N ALA A 142 -15.74 33.15 -37.36
CA ALA A 142 -16.47 32.93 -36.12
C ALA A 142 -16.41 31.45 -35.64
N ALA A 143 -16.55 30.49 -36.57
CA ALA A 143 -16.37 29.07 -36.26
C ALA A 143 -14.95 28.77 -35.77
N GLN A 144 -13.92 29.33 -36.41
CA GLN A 144 -12.51 29.18 -35.98
C GLN A 144 -12.27 29.80 -34.59
N ALA A 145 -12.89 30.92 -34.28
CA ALA A 145 -12.80 31.54 -32.96
C ALA A 145 -13.41 30.64 -31.87
N VAL A 146 -14.56 30.01 -32.15
CA VAL A 146 -15.18 29.04 -31.21
C VAL A 146 -14.27 27.87 -30.92
N ILE A 147 -13.64 27.26 -31.95
CA ILE A 147 -12.68 26.18 -31.78
C ILE A 147 -11.50 26.63 -30.92
N ALA A 148 -10.95 27.82 -31.16
CA ALA A 148 -9.84 28.36 -30.40
C ALA A 148 -10.21 28.56 -28.92
N MET A 149 -11.42 29.08 -28.63
CA MET A 149 -11.93 29.26 -27.28
C MET A 149 -12.04 27.91 -26.54
N GLU A 150 -12.62 26.89 -27.18
CA GLU A 150 -12.76 25.57 -26.58
C GLU A 150 -11.43 24.90 -26.34
N ASN A 151 -10.49 24.98 -27.28
CA ASN A 151 -9.16 24.44 -27.11
C ASN A 151 -8.43 25.09 -25.91
N ALA A 152 -8.50 26.41 -25.79
CA ALA A 152 -7.90 27.12 -24.65
C ALA A 152 -8.51 26.69 -23.31
N ARG A 153 -9.85 26.55 -23.26
CA ARG A 153 -10.57 26.07 -22.07
C ARG A 153 -10.15 24.64 -21.69
N LEU A 154 -10.16 23.72 -22.67
CA LEU A 154 -9.81 22.31 -22.44
C LEU A 154 -8.36 22.14 -22.00
N LEU A 155 -7.44 22.90 -22.60
CA LEU A 155 -6.03 22.90 -22.21
C LEU A 155 -5.83 23.42 -20.77
N GLY A 156 -6.60 24.46 -20.38
CA GLY A 156 -6.59 24.95 -19.00
C GLY A 156 -7.07 23.89 -18.00
N GLU A 157 -8.19 23.25 -18.32
CA GLU A 157 -8.78 22.20 -17.47
C GLU A 157 -7.85 20.97 -17.38
N LEU A 158 -7.23 20.57 -18.50
CA LEU A 158 -6.29 19.46 -18.52
C LEU A 158 -5.06 19.73 -17.65
N ARG A 159 -4.50 20.95 -17.71
CA ARG A 159 -3.36 21.35 -16.86
C ARG A 159 -3.72 21.28 -15.38
N GLN A 160 -4.85 21.84 -15.00
CA GLN A 160 -5.30 21.83 -13.63
C GLN A 160 -5.45 20.38 -13.11
N ARG A 161 -6.08 19.52 -13.90
CA ARG A 161 -6.21 18.10 -13.53
C ARG A 161 -4.87 17.36 -13.46
N THR A 162 -3.94 17.70 -14.36
CA THR A 162 -2.61 17.08 -14.33
C THR A 162 -1.83 17.48 -13.07
N GLU A 163 -1.93 18.74 -12.65
CA GLU A 163 -1.31 19.23 -11.41
C GLU A 163 -1.91 18.55 -10.18
N GLU A 164 -3.25 18.43 -10.14
CA GLU A 164 -3.97 17.76 -9.07
C GLU A 164 -3.58 16.27 -8.95
N VAL A 165 -3.51 15.55 -10.08
CA VAL A 165 -3.06 14.15 -10.10
C VAL A 165 -1.60 14.02 -9.66
N ALA A 166 -0.73 14.93 -10.08
CA ALA A 166 0.68 14.93 -9.67
C ALA A 166 0.84 15.15 -8.15
N GLU A 167 0.01 15.99 -7.55
CA GLU A 167 0.01 16.22 -6.10
C GLU A 167 -0.50 14.99 -5.32
N LEU A 168 -1.60 14.39 -5.79
CA LEU A 168 -2.13 13.15 -5.21
C LEU A 168 -1.13 11.99 -5.28
N ASN A 169 -0.44 11.83 -6.41
CA ASN A 169 0.58 10.79 -6.57
C ASN A 169 1.75 10.98 -5.60
N ARG A 170 2.26 12.20 -5.44
CA ARG A 170 3.32 12.48 -4.46
C ARG A 170 2.88 12.15 -3.03
N GLY A 171 1.64 12.47 -2.67
CA GLY A 171 1.08 12.13 -1.37
C GLY A 171 0.91 10.62 -1.16
N LEU A 172 0.56 9.88 -2.22
CA LEU A 172 0.42 8.43 -2.19
C LEU A 172 1.79 7.73 -2.05
N GLU A 173 2.79 8.17 -2.82
CA GLU A 173 4.16 7.65 -2.75
C GLU A 173 4.76 7.82 -1.34
N ALA A 174 4.55 8.97 -0.69
CA ALA A 174 5.00 9.19 0.67
C ALA A 174 4.34 8.22 1.68
N ARG A 175 3.03 8.00 1.57
CA ARG A 175 2.32 7.02 2.43
C ARG A 175 2.77 5.59 2.20
N VAL A 176 2.97 5.20 0.95
CA VAL A 176 3.48 3.85 0.60
C VAL A 176 4.87 3.65 1.19
N ALA A 177 5.76 4.64 1.08
CA ALA A 177 7.11 4.57 1.67
C ALA A 177 7.05 4.40 3.20
N GLU A 178 6.19 5.16 3.88
CA GLU A 178 5.97 5.04 5.33
C GLU A 178 5.44 3.66 5.74
N GLN A 179 4.44 3.14 5.02
CA GLN A 179 3.88 1.81 5.28
C GLN A 179 4.89 0.68 5.03
N VAL A 180 5.72 0.80 3.99
CA VAL A 180 6.78 -0.18 3.71
C VAL A 180 7.84 -0.18 4.81
N GLU A 181 8.20 0.99 5.34
CA GLU A 181 9.13 1.09 6.47
C GLU A 181 8.54 0.48 7.74
N GLU A 182 7.27 0.73 8.03
CA GLU A 182 6.55 0.15 9.17
C GLU A 182 6.44 -1.37 9.07
N LEU A 183 6.04 -1.90 7.90
CA LEU A 183 6.01 -3.34 7.63
C LEU A 183 7.41 -3.96 7.74
N GLY A 184 8.46 -3.28 7.29
CA GLY A 184 9.84 -3.70 7.45
C GLY A 184 10.27 -3.78 8.93
N ARG A 185 9.78 -2.86 9.77
CA ARG A 185 10.02 -2.84 11.22
C ARG A 185 9.33 -4.03 11.91
N VAL A 186 8.05 -4.26 11.58
CA VAL A 186 7.29 -5.43 12.06
C VAL A 186 7.91 -6.74 11.58
N GLY A 187 8.37 -6.81 10.34
CA GLY A 187 9.05 -8.00 9.79
C GLY A 187 10.39 -8.32 10.48
N ARG A 188 11.13 -7.30 10.95
CA ARG A 188 12.35 -7.50 11.75
C ARG A 188 12.02 -8.00 13.15
N LEU A 189 10.99 -7.48 13.79
CA LEU A 189 10.53 -7.94 15.11
C LEU A 189 10.05 -9.41 15.09
N LYS A 190 9.40 -9.85 14.01
CA LYS A 190 8.98 -11.24 13.82
C LYS A 190 10.13 -12.26 13.90
N ARG A 191 11.36 -11.87 13.60
CA ARG A 191 12.54 -12.78 13.69
C ARG A 191 12.98 -13.07 15.12
N PHE A 192 12.56 -12.25 16.09
CA PHE A 192 12.91 -12.39 17.51
C PHE A 192 11.77 -13.00 18.36
N LEU A 193 10.60 -13.17 17.76
CA LEU A 193 9.44 -13.81 18.40
C LEU A 193 9.23 -15.20 17.78
N ALA A 194 8.76 -16.15 18.59
CA ALA A 194 8.29 -17.42 18.05
C ALA A 194 7.23 -17.16 16.95
N PRO A 195 7.30 -17.83 15.79
CA PRO A 195 6.42 -17.54 14.64
C PRO A 195 4.93 -17.53 15.02
N GLN A 196 4.50 -18.45 15.85
CA GLN A 196 3.11 -18.55 16.33
C GLN A 196 2.68 -17.32 17.14
N LEU A 197 3.58 -16.77 17.96
CA LEU A 197 3.34 -15.57 18.75
C LEU A 197 3.21 -14.33 17.87
N ALA A 198 4.12 -14.20 16.89
CA ALA A 198 4.10 -13.10 15.94
C ALA A 198 2.83 -13.10 15.08
N GLU A 199 2.34 -14.27 14.71
CA GLU A 199 1.12 -14.44 13.91
C GLU A 199 -0.14 -14.11 14.73
N LEU A 200 -0.19 -14.52 15.99
CA LEU A 200 -1.28 -14.17 16.91
C LEU A 200 -1.36 -12.67 17.18
N ILE A 201 -0.25 -12.00 17.43
CA ILE A 201 -0.21 -10.55 17.67
C ILE A 201 -0.70 -9.79 16.41
N VAL A 202 -0.27 -10.22 15.23
CA VAL A 202 -0.66 -9.56 13.97
C VAL A 202 -2.13 -9.83 13.61
N SER A 203 -2.63 -11.04 13.86
CA SER A 203 -4.00 -11.41 13.48
C SER A 203 -5.08 -10.90 14.43
N HIS A 204 -4.79 -10.82 15.73
CA HIS A 204 -5.77 -10.43 16.75
C HIS A 204 -5.60 -8.99 17.23
N GLY A 205 -4.43 -8.37 17.02
CA GLY A 205 -4.15 -7.01 17.49
C GLY A 205 -4.15 -6.84 19.01
N ASP A 206 -4.14 -7.94 19.76
CA ASP A 206 -4.28 -7.93 21.21
C ASP A 206 -2.99 -8.41 21.89
N GLU A 207 -2.28 -7.46 22.51
CA GLU A 207 -1.07 -7.74 23.30
C GLU A 207 -1.35 -8.47 24.62
N LYS A 208 -2.63 -8.63 25.02
CA LYS A 208 -3.03 -9.38 26.23
C LYS A 208 -2.63 -10.84 26.20
N ILE A 209 -2.36 -11.40 25.01
CA ILE A 209 -1.80 -12.75 24.86
C ILE A 209 -0.44 -12.89 25.57
N LEU A 210 0.28 -11.78 25.75
CA LEU A 210 1.58 -11.74 26.43
C LEU A 210 1.46 -11.60 27.95
N GLU A 211 0.26 -11.33 28.49
CA GLU A 211 0.05 -11.22 29.93
C GLU A 211 0.33 -12.55 30.63
N SER A 212 0.88 -12.45 31.85
CA SER A 212 1.22 -13.63 32.62
C SER A 212 -0.03 -14.46 33.00
N HIS A 213 -0.02 -15.71 32.60
CA HIS A 213 -1.11 -16.66 32.91
C HIS A 213 -0.57 -18.05 33.26
N ARG A 214 -1.41 -18.85 33.89
CA ARG A 214 -1.07 -20.24 34.30
C ARG A 214 -1.76 -21.24 33.38
N ARG A 215 -0.94 -22.12 32.78
CA ARG A 215 -1.45 -23.18 31.88
C ARG A 215 -0.71 -24.49 32.10
N GLU A 216 -1.36 -25.60 31.80
CA GLU A 216 -0.71 -26.90 31.73
C GLU A 216 -0.05 -27.03 30.34
N ILE A 217 1.26 -27.26 30.34
CA ILE A 217 2.09 -27.35 29.17
C ILE A 217 2.94 -28.61 29.16
N VAL A 218 3.48 -28.97 28.01
CA VAL A 218 4.54 -29.96 27.87
C VAL A 218 5.81 -29.25 27.51
N VAL A 219 6.87 -29.48 28.28
CA VAL A 219 8.19 -28.86 28.09
C VAL A 219 9.19 -29.90 27.61
N VAL A 220 9.93 -29.54 26.56
CA VAL A 220 11.01 -30.35 26.00
C VAL A 220 12.32 -29.57 26.12
N PHE A 221 13.32 -30.22 26.70
CA PHE A 221 14.71 -29.77 26.65
C PHE A 221 15.51 -30.74 25.81
N CYS A 222 16.30 -30.20 24.88
CA CYS A 222 17.28 -30.95 24.09
C CYS A 222 18.66 -30.37 24.36
N ASP A 223 19.66 -31.21 24.41
CA ASP A 223 21.02 -30.79 24.69
C ASP A 223 22.06 -31.80 24.12
N LEU A 224 23.23 -31.29 23.77
CA LEU A 224 24.29 -32.13 23.23
C LEU A 224 25.17 -32.74 24.36
N ARG A 225 25.56 -33.95 24.19
CA ARG A 225 26.53 -34.62 25.05
C ARG A 225 27.95 -34.39 24.48
N GLY A 226 28.89 -34.06 25.36
CA GLY A 226 30.29 -33.79 24.95
C GLY A 226 30.50 -32.39 24.37
N TYR A 227 29.48 -31.51 24.31
CA TYR A 227 29.62 -30.20 23.70
C TYR A 227 30.66 -29.32 24.39
N THR A 228 30.75 -29.32 25.73
CA THR A 228 31.75 -28.55 26.47
C THR A 228 33.17 -28.95 26.06
N ALA A 229 33.47 -30.27 25.98
CA ALA A 229 34.79 -30.78 25.56
C ALA A 229 35.06 -30.44 24.08
N PHE A 230 34.01 -30.42 23.24
CA PHE A 230 34.12 -30.00 21.85
C PHE A 230 34.51 -28.50 21.75
N THR A 231 33.86 -27.61 22.51
CA THR A 231 34.17 -26.18 22.48
C THR A 231 35.54 -25.83 23.07
N GLU A 232 36.07 -26.67 23.96
CA GLU A 232 37.43 -26.49 24.51
C GLU A 232 38.54 -26.83 23.50
N THR A 233 38.25 -27.67 22.50
CA THR A 233 39.25 -28.23 21.57
C THR A 233 39.05 -27.80 20.12
N ALA A 234 37.91 -27.26 19.75
CA ALA A 234 37.59 -26.81 18.41
C ALA A 234 37.87 -25.31 18.22
N GLU A 235 38.15 -24.92 16.98
CA GLU A 235 38.21 -23.49 16.63
C GLU A 235 36.82 -22.87 16.72
N PRO A 236 36.71 -21.58 17.11
CA PRO A 236 35.39 -20.91 17.27
C PRO A 236 34.50 -20.97 16.02
N GLU A 237 35.09 -20.90 14.84
CA GLU A 237 34.40 -20.98 13.56
C GLU A 237 33.75 -22.37 13.36
N GLU A 238 34.46 -23.41 13.74
CA GLU A 238 33.97 -24.80 13.67
C GLU A 238 32.78 -25.01 14.61
N VAL A 239 32.83 -24.44 15.80
CA VAL A 239 31.70 -24.46 16.77
C VAL A 239 30.49 -23.75 16.20
N LEU A 240 30.68 -22.57 15.60
CA LEU A 240 29.58 -21.81 15.00
C LEU A 240 28.99 -22.54 13.78
N ASP A 241 29.80 -23.18 12.96
CA ASP A 241 29.29 -23.92 11.81
C ASP A 241 28.50 -25.15 12.26
N PHE A 242 28.96 -25.86 13.27
CA PHE A 242 28.21 -26.96 13.87
C PHE A 242 26.86 -26.48 14.44
N LEU A 243 26.85 -25.40 15.21
CA LEU A 243 25.60 -24.85 15.76
C LEU A 243 24.63 -24.40 14.68
N ARG A 244 25.12 -23.83 13.57
CA ARG A 244 24.25 -23.46 12.43
C ARG A 244 23.62 -24.71 11.80
N GLU A 245 24.41 -25.76 11.57
CA GLU A 245 23.91 -27.02 11.02
C GLU A 245 22.90 -27.67 11.98
N TYR A 246 23.22 -27.69 13.30
CA TYR A 246 22.38 -28.24 14.35
C TYR A 246 21.04 -27.50 14.48
N HIS A 247 21.06 -26.18 14.66
CA HIS A 247 19.85 -25.38 14.73
C HIS A 247 19.07 -25.39 13.40
N GLY A 248 19.75 -25.43 12.27
CA GLY A 248 19.15 -25.55 10.95
C GLY A 248 18.40 -26.87 10.74
N ALA A 249 18.89 -27.97 11.34
CA ALA A 249 18.27 -29.28 11.26
C ALA A 249 17.08 -29.42 12.23
N LEU A 250 17.20 -28.86 13.46
CA LEU A 250 16.19 -29.06 14.50
C LEU A 250 15.11 -27.97 14.51
N GLY A 251 15.44 -26.73 14.13
CA GLY A 251 14.51 -25.61 14.15
C GLY A 251 13.20 -25.84 13.35
N PRO A 252 13.26 -26.31 12.10
CA PRO A 252 12.07 -26.61 11.32
C PRO A 252 11.14 -27.63 11.97
N LEU A 253 11.69 -28.59 12.73
CA LEU A 253 10.89 -29.61 13.44
C LEU A 253 10.03 -29.01 14.54
N VAL A 254 10.50 -27.94 15.22
CA VAL A 254 9.70 -27.23 16.22
C VAL A 254 8.39 -26.72 15.60
N SER A 255 8.49 -26.06 14.45
CA SER A 255 7.30 -25.53 13.74
C SER A 255 6.44 -26.64 13.14
N GLN A 256 7.06 -27.70 12.61
CA GLN A 256 6.35 -28.85 12.01
C GLN A 256 5.43 -29.57 13.03
N PHE A 257 5.88 -29.66 14.28
CA PHE A 257 5.11 -30.27 15.38
C PHE A 257 4.30 -29.27 16.20
N GLU A 258 4.21 -28.00 15.78
CA GLU A 258 3.47 -26.94 16.46
C GLU A 258 3.99 -26.63 17.87
N GLY A 259 5.29 -26.79 18.08
CA GLY A 259 5.98 -26.40 19.31
C GLY A 259 6.27 -24.89 19.33
N THR A 260 6.29 -24.31 20.52
CA THR A 260 6.75 -22.93 20.73
C THR A 260 8.18 -22.95 21.21
N LEU A 261 9.08 -22.39 20.39
CA LEU A 261 10.48 -22.23 20.77
C LEU A 261 10.61 -21.14 21.83
N ASP A 262 11.16 -21.50 23.01
CA ASP A 262 11.45 -20.54 24.07
C ASP A 262 12.79 -19.84 23.83
N GLN A 263 13.87 -20.63 23.83
CA GLN A 263 15.21 -20.07 23.62
C GLN A 263 16.20 -21.12 23.11
N PHE A 264 17.26 -20.63 22.48
CA PHE A 264 18.51 -21.34 22.28
C PHE A 264 19.50 -20.91 23.36
N SER A 265 20.11 -21.88 24.05
CA SER A 265 21.16 -21.63 25.06
C SER A 265 22.42 -22.38 24.65
N GLY A 266 23.16 -21.86 23.69
CA GLY A 266 24.28 -22.57 23.04
C GLY A 266 23.76 -23.80 22.29
N ASP A 267 24.11 -25.00 22.76
CA ASP A 267 23.64 -26.30 22.25
C ASP A 267 22.27 -26.72 22.82
N GLY A 268 21.81 -26.06 23.88
CA GLY A 268 20.51 -26.35 24.50
C GLY A 268 19.35 -25.70 23.77
N ILE A 269 18.26 -26.46 23.59
CA ILE A 269 17.02 -26.00 22.99
C ILE A 269 15.88 -26.27 23.96
N MET A 270 15.11 -25.22 24.29
CA MET A 270 13.87 -25.35 25.07
C MET A 270 12.66 -25.08 24.18
N VAL A 271 11.73 -26.02 24.17
CA VAL A 271 10.45 -25.92 23.44
C VAL A 271 9.33 -26.26 24.41
N PHE A 272 8.21 -25.59 24.30
CA PHE A 272 6.99 -25.98 25.00
C PHE A 272 5.79 -26.09 24.06
N PHE A 273 4.76 -26.81 24.48
CA PHE A 273 3.56 -27.13 23.73
C PHE A 273 2.31 -26.73 24.49
N ASN A 274 1.22 -26.48 23.81
CA ASN A 274 -0.08 -26.09 24.34
C ASN A 274 -0.16 -24.61 24.78
N ASP A 275 0.79 -23.79 24.40
CA ASP A 275 0.80 -22.35 24.62
C ASP A 275 1.75 -21.66 23.60
N PRO A 276 1.46 -20.48 23.09
CA PRO A 276 0.24 -19.66 23.26
C PRO A 276 -1.00 -20.25 22.57
N VAL A 277 -0.81 -21.13 21.60
CA VAL A 277 -1.89 -21.82 20.89
C VAL A 277 -2.19 -23.16 21.58
N PRO A 278 -3.43 -23.40 22.02
CA PRO A 278 -3.84 -24.72 22.48
C PRO A 278 -3.79 -25.73 21.32
N ILE A 279 -3.20 -26.89 21.56
CA ILE A 279 -3.09 -27.95 20.57
C ILE A 279 -3.62 -29.28 21.11
N PRO A 280 -4.20 -30.16 20.29
CA PRO A 280 -4.59 -31.49 20.71
C PRO A 280 -3.36 -32.36 20.96
N ASN A 281 -3.42 -33.23 21.99
CA ASN A 281 -2.40 -34.23 22.33
C ASN A 281 -0.96 -33.65 22.44
N PRO A 282 -0.72 -32.59 23.23
CA PRO A 282 0.58 -31.93 23.29
C PRO A 282 1.72 -32.85 23.70
N ALA A 283 1.47 -33.84 24.59
CA ALA A 283 2.47 -34.81 25.01
C ALA A 283 2.92 -35.74 23.87
N GLU A 284 1.98 -36.22 23.05
CA GLU A 284 2.29 -37.06 21.88
C GLU A 284 3.06 -36.28 20.83
N ARG A 285 2.67 -35.02 20.55
CA ARG A 285 3.41 -34.15 19.62
C ARG A 285 4.82 -33.86 20.10
N ALA A 286 5.01 -33.59 21.39
CA ALA A 286 6.31 -33.35 21.99
C ALA A 286 7.24 -34.59 21.86
N VAL A 287 6.70 -35.78 22.14
CA VAL A 287 7.47 -37.03 21.97
C VAL A 287 7.82 -37.28 20.50
N ASN A 288 6.88 -37.13 19.61
CA ASN A 288 7.12 -37.30 18.15
C ASN A 288 8.16 -36.29 17.62
N MET A 289 8.11 -35.03 18.05
CA MET A 289 9.13 -34.04 17.75
C MET A 289 10.50 -34.47 18.27
N ALA A 290 10.58 -34.94 19.51
CA ALA A 290 11.83 -35.38 20.12
C ALA A 290 12.42 -36.60 19.38
N VAL A 291 11.60 -37.52 18.90
CA VAL A 291 12.03 -38.66 18.07
C VAL A 291 12.60 -38.15 16.74
N ALA A 292 11.91 -37.26 16.04
CA ALA A 292 12.39 -36.67 14.80
C ALA A 292 13.69 -35.86 15.01
N MET A 293 13.79 -35.11 16.12
CA MET A 293 15.02 -34.39 16.48
C MET A 293 16.17 -35.32 16.77
N ARG A 294 15.94 -36.44 17.47
CA ARG A 294 16.94 -37.46 17.72
C ARG A 294 17.50 -38.07 16.42
N GLU A 295 16.66 -38.35 15.45
CA GLU A 295 17.05 -38.86 14.14
C GLU A 295 17.87 -37.83 13.38
N ALA A 296 17.43 -36.58 13.30
CA ALA A 296 18.15 -35.51 12.65
C ALA A 296 19.51 -35.21 13.31
N ALA A 297 19.55 -35.14 14.65
CA ALA A 297 20.79 -34.96 15.40
C ALA A 297 21.74 -36.14 15.21
N SER A 298 21.26 -37.37 15.22
CA SER A 298 22.09 -38.57 15.02
C SER A 298 22.75 -38.57 13.64
N ALA A 299 22.05 -38.18 12.60
CA ALA A 299 22.61 -38.06 11.26
C ALA A 299 23.74 -37.00 11.21
N LEU A 300 23.53 -35.85 11.81
CA LEU A 300 24.50 -34.76 11.90
C LEU A 300 25.71 -35.19 12.74
N ILE A 301 25.52 -35.74 13.93
CA ILE A 301 26.59 -36.22 14.82
C ILE A 301 27.44 -37.28 14.12
N THR A 302 26.82 -38.19 13.35
CA THR A 302 27.53 -39.20 12.59
C THR A 302 28.46 -38.56 11.53
N ALA A 303 28.03 -37.51 10.88
CA ALA A 303 28.86 -36.76 9.95
C ALA A 303 30.04 -36.06 10.64
N TRP A 304 29.82 -35.51 11.82
CA TRP A 304 30.85 -34.81 12.61
C TRP A 304 31.83 -35.77 13.33
N ARG A 305 31.41 -37.01 13.72
CA ARG A 305 32.29 -38.05 14.22
C ARG A 305 33.43 -38.41 13.24
N ARG A 306 33.18 -38.26 11.95
CA ARG A 306 34.24 -38.44 10.92
C ARG A 306 35.34 -37.37 10.98
N ARG A 307 35.14 -36.30 11.76
CA ARG A 307 36.07 -35.21 12.05
C ARG A 307 36.67 -35.33 13.45
N ASP A 308 36.68 -36.54 14.06
CA ASP A 308 37.13 -36.82 15.44
C ASP A 308 36.37 -36.02 16.53
N ARG A 309 35.11 -35.68 16.29
CA ARG A 309 34.27 -35.01 17.28
C ARG A 309 33.27 -35.98 17.91
N GLU A 310 33.49 -36.33 19.18
CA GLU A 310 32.58 -37.19 19.94
C GLU A 310 31.44 -36.37 20.56
N LEU A 311 30.33 -36.32 19.87
CA LEU A 311 29.12 -35.68 20.33
C LEU A 311 28.00 -36.70 20.47
N GLY A 312 27.03 -36.41 21.31
CA GLY A 312 25.79 -37.17 21.49
C GLY A 312 24.61 -36.26 21.68
N PHE A 313 23.40 -36.79 21.72
CA PHE A 313 22.16 -36.01 21.83
C PHE A 313 21.24 -36.63 22.89
N GLY A 314 20.69 -35.79 23.80
CA GLY A 314 19.78 -36.23 24.85
C GLY A 314 18.58 -35.31 24.96
N VAL A 315 17.43 -35.85 25.31
CA VAL A 315 16.16 -35.11 25.46
C VAL A 315 15.50 -35.41 26.79
N GLY A 316 14.90 -34.39 27.40
CA GLY A 316 14.05 -34.52 28.59
C GLY A 316 12.68 -33.88 28.35
N ILE A 317 11.59 -34.58 28.66
CA ILE A 317 10.23 -34.13 28.47
C ILE A 317 9.42 -34.23 29.77
N ALA A 318 8.76 -33.15 30.16
CA ALA A 318 7.87 -33.13 31.31
C ALA A 318 6.57 -32.41 31.00
N GLN A 319 5.48 -32.83 31.66
CA GLN A 319 4.17 -32.20 31.59
C GLN A 319 3.74 -31.69 32.97
N GLY A 320 3.20 -30.48 33.03
CA GLY A 320 2.71 -29.86 34.23
C GLY A 320 2.33 -28.41 34.07
N TYR A 321 1.94 -27.79 35.19
CA TYR A 321 1.58 -26.37 35.18
C TYR A 321 2.81 -25.48 35.21
N ALA A 322 2.80 -24.44 34.37
CA ALA A 322 3.75 -23.34 34.37
C ALA A 322 3.02 -21.99 34.39
N THR A 323 3.72 -20.94 34.77
CA THR A 323 3.34 -19.56 34.49
C THR A 323 4.05 -19.14 33.21
N LEU A 324 3.28 -18.72 32.22
CA LEU A 324 3.77 -18.25 30.95
C LEU A 324 3.49 -16.76 30.83
N GLY A 325 4.31 -16.06 30.07
CA GLY A 325 4.16 -14.64 29.83
C GLY A 325 5.45 -13.97 29.43
N GLN A 326 5.36 -12.68 29.20
CA GLN A 326 6.52 -11.87 28.90
C GLN A 326 7.36 -11.62 30.16
N ILE A 327 8.61 -12.02 30.12
CA ILE A 327 9.57 -11.85 31.22
C ILE A 327 10.80 -11.14 30.70
N GLY A 328 11.28 -10.16 31.49
CA GLY A 328 12.42 -9.34 31.15
C GLY A 328 12.21 -7.89 31.56
N PHE A 329 12.91 -7.01 30.93
CA PHE A 329 12.83 -5.56 31.11
C PHE A 329 12.58 -4.87 29.76
N ALA A 330 12.29 -3.56 29.77
CA ALA A 330 11.76 -2.84 28.61
C ALA A 330 12.57 -3.02 27.31
N GLU A 331 13.91 -3.11 27.41
CA GLU A 331 14.79 -3.25 26.26
C GLU A 331 15.03 -4.68 25.81
N ARG A 332 14.72 -5.66 26.68
CA ARG A 332 14.93 -7.10 26.41
C ARG A 332 13.96 -7.96 27.20
N SER A 333 12.91 -8.38 26.53
CA SER A 333 11.92 -9.29 27.08
C SER A 333 11.68 -10.45 26.11
N GLY A 334 11.33 -11.61 26.68
CA GLY A 334 10.99 -12.80 25.90
C GLY A 334 9.73 -13.45 26.48
N TYR A 335 8.97 -14.12 25.63
CA TYR A 335 7.85 -14.94 26.07
C TYR A 335 8.38 -16.30 26.50
N THR A 336 8.22 -16.66 27.77
CA THR A 336 8.83 -17.87 28.34
C THR A 336 7.92 -18.52 29.38
N ALA A 337 8.25 -19.76 29.72
CA ALA A 337 7.55 -20.57 30.74
C ALA A 337 8.40 -20.74 32.01
N ILE A 338 7.82 -20.42 33.15
CA ILE A 338 8.47 -20.64 34.46
C ILE A 338 7.62 -21.61 35.30
N GLY A 339 8.28 -22.65 35.82
CA GLY A 339 7.62 -23.63 36.68
C GLY A 339 8.49 -24.82 36.97
N THR A 340 8.02 -25.64 37.97
CA THR A 340 8.69 -26.90 38.33
C THR A 340 8.75 -27.88 37.17
N VAL A 341 7.83 -27.78 36.21
CA VAL A 341 7.80 -28.61 35.01
C VAL A 341 9.01 -28.33 34.10
N CYS A 342 9.43 -27.05 33.97
CA CYS A 342 10.63 -26.69 33.22
C CYS A 342 11.88 -27.26 33.87
N ASN A 343 11.98 -27.13 35.20
CA ASN A 343 13.10 -27.71 35.97
C ASN A 343 13.15 -29.22 35.82
N LEU A 344 12.01 -29.90 35.88
CA LEU A 344 11.93 -31.36 35.74
C LEU A 344 12.39 -31.80 34.34
N ALA A 345 11.91 -31.14 33.26
CA ALA A 345 12.33 -31.44 31.89
C ALA A 345 13.84 -31.23 31.70
N ALA A 346 14.39 -30.13 32.23
CA ALA A 346 15.81 -29.84 32.17
C ALA A 346 16.65 -30.90 32.91
N ARG A 347 16.18 -31.39 34.10
CA ARG A 347 16.89 -32.45 34.84
C ARG A 347 16.81 -33.79 34.13
N LEU A 348 15.66 -34.15 33.56
CA LEU A 348 15.55 -35.36 32.75
C LEU A 348 16.48 -35.29 31.53
N CYS A 349 16.54 -34.13 30.86
CA CYS A 349 17.49 -33.93 29.78
C CYS A 349 18.93 -34.13 30.25
N ALA A 350 19.34 -33.56 31.40
CA ALA A 350 20.70 -33.69 31.93
C ALA A 350 21.11 -35.14 32.25
N GLU A 351 20.17 -35.98 32.67
CA GLU A 351 20.39 -37.42 32.96
C GLU A 351 20.34 -38.30 31.71
N ALA A 352 19.74 -37.81 30.62
CA ALA A 352 19.66 -38.59 29.37
C ALA A 352 21.04 -38.85 28.78
N LYS A 353 21.34 -40.10 28.45
CA LYS A 353 22.54 -40.51 27.70
C LYS A 353 22.39 -40.23 26.20
N ASP A 354 23.42 -40.45 25.44
CA ASP A 354 23.36 -40.31 23.98
C ASP A 354 22.25 -41.16 23.38
N GLY A 355 21.40 -40.55 22.59
CA GLY A 355 20.23 -41.13 21.95
C GLY A 355 19.00 -41.34 22.85
N GLN A 356 19.07 -41.04 24.16
CA GLN A 356 17.93 -41.21 25.07
C GLN A 356 16.95 -40.03 25.03
N ILE A 357 15.66 -40.36 25.10
CA ILE A 357 14.57 -39.41 25.31
C ILE A 357 13.89 -39.81 26.65
N LEU A 358 14.19 -39.06 27.73
CA LEU A 358 13.63 -39.31 29.03
C LEU A 358 12.35 -38.50 29.22
N ILE A 359 11.29 -39.17 29.63
CA ILE A 359 9.97 -38.54 29.85
C ILE A 359 9.49 -38.74 31.28
N SER A 360 8.76 -37.77 31.82
CA SER A 360 8.14 -37.87 33.16
C SER A 360 6.94 -38.82 33.15
N GLY A 361 6.56 -39.33 34.35
CA GLY A 361 5.42 -40.23 34.48
C GLY A 361 4.09 -39.68 33.95
N ARG A 362 3.87 -38.34 33.98
CA ARG A 362 2.70 -37.72 33.38
C ARG A 362 2.70 -37.79 31.86
N VAL A 363 3.86 -37.55 31.25
CA VAL A 363 4.02 -37.70 29.80
C VAL A 363 3.84 -39.16 29.40
N ALA A 364 4.46 -40.09 30.16
CA ALA A 364 4.33 -41.53 29.91
C ALA A 364 2.87 -41.99 29.90
N ALA A 365 2.10 -41.59 30.91
CA ALA A 365 0.68 -41.91 30.99
C ALA A 365 -0.16 -41.32 29.83
N ALA A 366 0.24 -40.17 29.30
CA ALA A 366 -0.44 -39.54 28.16
C ALA A 366 -0.14 -40.23 26.83
N VAL A 367 1.04 -40.87 26.68
CA VAL A 367 1.48 -41.47 25.40
C VAL A 367 1.59 -43.00 25.41
N GLU A 368 1.25 -43.69 26.52
CA GLU A 368 1.40 -45.14 26.70
C GLU A 368 0.75 -45.99 25.59
N LYS A 369 -0.35 -45.47 24.99
CA LYS A 369 -1.09 -46.15 23.91
C LYS A 369 -0.47 -45.93 22.52
N ALA A 370 0.35 -44.91 22.37
CA ALA A 370 0.89 -44.48 21.10
C ALA A 370 2.38 -44.83 20.93
N VAL A 371 3.12 -44.95 22.06
CA VAL A 371 4.57 -45.08 22.05
C VAL A 371 5.02 -46.20 22.99
N ALA A 372 5.93 -47.05 22.53
CA ALA A 372 6.58 -48.02 23.39
C ALA A 372 7.49 -47.31 24.42
N LEU A 373 7.44 -47.70 25.66
CA LEU A 373 8.17 -47.09 26.77
C LEU A 373 9.01 -48.12 27.52
N GLU A 374 10.20 -47.74 27.90
CA GLU A 374 11.08 -48.49 28.80
C GLU A 374 11.01 -47.84 30.20
N ASP A 375 10.57 -48.59 31.20
CA ASP A 375 10.50 -48.08 32.57
C ASP A 375 11.88 -48.06 33.23
N LEU A 376 12.38 -46.87 33.50
CA LEU A 376 13.67 -46.67 34.21
C LEU A 376 13.49 -46.63 35.74
N ARG A 377 12.28 -46.92 36.24
CA ARG A 377 11.85 -46.81 37.63
C ARG A 377 11.96 -45.36 38.14
N SER A 378 12.60 -45.21 39.29
CA SER A 378 12.70 -43.95 40.02
C SER A 378 14.10 -43.38 39.90
N LEU A 379 14.20 -42.15 39.35
CA LEU A 379 15.48 -41.42 39.22
C LEU A 379 15.58 -40.35 40.32
N THR A 380 16.73 -40.29 40.98
CA THR A 380 17.07 -39.19 41.90
C THR A 380 17.72 -38.08 41.13
N LEU A 381 16.98 -36.99 40.87
CA LEU A 381 17.42 -35.89 40.08
C LEU A 381 17.99 -34.75 40.93
N LYS A 382 19.13 -34.18 40.56
CA LYS A 382 19.77 -33.11 41.32
C LYS A 382 18.81 -31.91 41.52
N GLY A 383 18.62 -31.52 42.78
CA GLY A 383 17.78 -30.36 43.14
C GLY A 383 16.28 -30.68 43.28
N LEU A 384 15.85 -31.90 43.11
CA LEU A 384 14.50 -32.37 43.45
C LEU A 384 14.56 -33.16 44.75
N SER A 385 13.61 -32.88 45.67
CA SER A 385 13.56 -33.49 47.01
C SER A 385 13.07 -34.92 47.04
N GLN A 386 12.39 -35.36 45.98
CA GLN A 386 11.84 -36.71 45.86
C GLN A 386 12.25 -37.35 44.54
N PRO A 387 12.45 -38.69 44.55
CA PRO A 387 12.69 -39.44 43.31
C PRO A 387 11.50 -39.32 42.35
N VAL A 388 11.77 -39.29 41.09
CA VAL A 388 10.77 -39.06 40.00
C VAL A 388 10.70 -40.33 39.13
N SER A 389 9.50 -40.83 38.86
CA SER A 389 9.29 -41.88 37.86
C SER A 389 9.65 -41.36 36.47
N ALA A 390 10.57 -42.05 35.81
CA ALA A 390 11.05 -41.68 34.47
C ALA A 390 11.00 -42.89 33.54
N PHE A 391 10.73 -42.61 32.29
CA PHE A 391 10.66 -43.59 31.20
C PHE A 391 11.54 -43.15 30.06
N ASN A 392 12.09 -44.11 29.34
CA ASN A 392 12.83 -43.86 28.12
C ASN A 392 11.95 -44.20 26.90
N VAL A 393 12.01 -43.38 25.85
CA VAL A 393 11.46 -43.70 24.51
C VAL A 393 12.55 -44.41 23.70
N PRO A 394 12.47 -45.75 23.55
CA PRO A 394 13.56 -46.53 22.94
C PRO A 394 13.76 -46.18 21.45
N LEU A 395 14.91 -46.56 20.92
CA LEU A 395 15.16 -46.58 19.49
C LEU A 395 14.40 -47.76 18.89
N THR A 396 13.20 -47.54 18.38
CA THR A 396 12.46 -48.60 17.67
C THR A 396 12.89 -48.70 16.24
N ALA A 397 13.30 -49.88 15.80
CA ALA A 397 13.36 -50.24 14.42
C ALA A 397 11.90 -50.35 13.91
N SER A 398 11.52 -49.49 12.97
CA SER A 398 10.24 -49.44 12.27
C SER A 398 9.03 -48.93 13.11
N GLN A 399 8.70 -47.67 12.99
CA GLN A 399 7.36 -47.18 13.27
C GLN A 399 6.44 -47.40 12.08
N PRO A 400 5.15 -47.78 12.29
CA PRO A 400 4.16 -47.68 11.23
C PRO A 400 3.95 -46.23 10.86
N ALA A 401 3.88 -45.95 9.57
CA ALA A 401 3.71 -44.61 9.00
C ALA A 401 2.58 -43.84 9.68
N LEU A 402 2.89 -42.69 10.25
CA LEU A 402 1.91 -41.72 10.75
C LEU A 402 0.91 -41.37 9.64
N ARG A 403 -0.34 -41.77 9.82
CA ARG A 403 -1.45 -41.22 9.00
C ARG A 403 -1.71 -39.80 9.46
N ILE A 404 -1.30 -38.84 8.62
CA ILE A 404 -1.80 -37.48 8.71
C ILE A 404 -3.31 -37.55 8.41
N VAL A 405 -4.14 -37.36 9.41
CA VAL A 405 -5.58 -37.13 9.19
C VAL A 405 -5.72 -35.70 8.71
N GLU A 406 -5.80 -35.52 7.39
CA GLU A 406 -6.24 -34.26 6.80
C GLU A 406 -7.66 -33.98 7.33
N GLY A 407 -7.79 -32.92 8.12
CA GLY A 407 -9.09 -32.39 8.53
C GLY A 407 -9.81 -31.89 7.28
N GLY A 408 -10.85 -32.62 6.85
CA GLY A 408 -11.77 -32.16 5.83
C GLY A 408 -12.48 -30.87 6.28
N PRO A 409 -12.90 -30.02 5.34
CA PRO A 409 -13.62 -28.81 5.65
C PRO A 409 -14.96 -29.15 6.33
N PRO A 410 -15.47 -28.27 7.21
CA PRO A 410 -16.78 -28.48 7.82
C PRO A 410 -17.84 -28.44 6.71
N SER A 411 -18.62 -29.50 6.64
CA SER A 411 -19.85 -29.58 5.86
C SER A 411 -20.92 -28.71 6.51
N ASP A 412 -21.61 -27.94 5.70
CA ASP A 412 -22.69 -26.96 5.92
C ASP A 412 -23.64 -27.19 7.11
#